data_8df48c857c34a65de786ad2c7560867e
#
_entry.id   8df48c857c34a65de786ad2c7560867e
#
_cell.length_a   1.000
_cell.length_b   1.000
_cell.length_c   1.000
_cell.angle_alpha   90.00
_cell.angle_beta   90.00
_cell.angle_gamma   90.00
#
_symmetry.space_group_name_H-M   'P 1'
#
loop_
_entity.id
_entity.type
_entity.pdbx_description
1 polymer ?
#
loop_
_entity_poly.entity_id
_entity_poly.type
_entity_poly.pdbx_seq_one_letter_code
_entity_poly.pdbx_strand_id
1 'polypeptide(L)'
;MAANESLKKTEINKVAAKTVAKDSLSALLTDGKDSAATKKGNNPLLDKIIGQGGGPVLGLFAPKDTAVVNSYFKRADIRILLAADQRYAKFVWGKPTTVKDAKAKDVEAVELYALKGNRDNVAAMSGGVVTDASDTFDQLGKPAVSMQMNGQGAKAWEELTGRAYTQKSNIAIVLDNVVYSAP
;
A
#
# COMPACT_ATOMS: atom_id res chain seq x y z
N MET A 1 -3.61 10.17 6.66
CA MET A 1 -3.34 11.58 7.03
C MET A 1 -2.42 11.64 8.25
N ALA A 2 -2.79 11.09 9.40
CA ALA A 2 -1.98 11.13 10.63
C ALA A 2 -0.54 10.61 10.49
N ALA A 3 -0.32 9.49 9.79
CA ALA A 3 1.02 8.95 9.54
C ALA A 3 1.94 9.94 8.79
N ASN A 4 1.37 10.67 7.82
CA ASN A 4 2.12 11.66 7.05
C ASN A 4 2.50 12.89 7.90
N GLU A 5 1.68 13.30 8.86
CA GLU A 5 1.99 14.39 9.77
C GLU A 5 3.12 14.03 10.74
N SER A 6 3.16 12.79 11.24
CA SER A 6 4.24 12.33 12.10
C SER A 6 5.59 12.28 11.35
N LEU A 7 5.61 11.80 10.11
CA LEU A 7 6.80 11.83 9.25
C LEU A 7 7.27 13.26 8.98
N LYS A 8 6.33 14.17 8.71
CA LYS A 8 6.61 15.59 8.48
C LYS A 8 7.30 16.24 9.68
N LYS A 9 6.81 16.02 10.91
CA LYS A 9 7.44 16.55 12.14
C LYS A 9 8.87 16.05 12.33
N THR A 10 9.14 14.78 12.02
CA THR A 10 10.47 14.19 12.17
C THR A 10 11.47 14.73 11.15
N GLU A 11 11.06 14.94 9.92
CA GLU A 11 11.94 15.50 8.89
C GLU A 11 12.23 16.98 9.12
N ILE A 12 11.23 17.76 9.58
CA ILE A 12 11.43 19.16 9.96
C ILE A 12 12.47 19.26 11.09
N ASN A 13 12.40 18.41 12.11
CA ASN A 13 13.39 18.43 13.20
C ASN A 13 14.79 18.03 12.72
N LYS A 14 14.91 17.15 11.72
CA LYS A 14 16.19 16.75 11.15
C LYS A 14 16.83 17.85 10.31
N VAL A 15 16.01 18.67 9.64
CA VAL A 15 16.44 19.84 8.86
C VAL A 15 16.79 21.01 9.82
N ALA A 16 16.01 21.22 10.88
CA ALA A 16 16.26 22.26 11.87
C ALA A 16 17.56 22.06 12.64
N ALA A 17 17.99 20.81 12.86
CA ALA A 17 19.29 20.51 13.48
C ALA A 17 20.50 20.84 12.58
N LYS A 18 20.28 21.15 11.30
CA LYS A 18 21.33 21.45 10.31
C LYS A 18 21.41 22.92 9.91
N THR A 19 20.45 23.74 10.33
CA THR A 19 20.39 25.19 10.02
C THR A 19 20.02 25.99 11.25
N VAL A 20 21.01 26.28 12.08
CA VAL A 20 20.92 27.41 13.00
C VAL A 20 21.48 28.62 12.27
N ALA A 21 20.65 29.42 11.64
CA ALA A 21 20.73 30.86 11.52
C ALA A 21 19.66 31.46 10.62
N LYS A 22 18.90 32.38 11.18
CA LYS A 22 18.13 33.50 10.60
C LYS A 22 16.74 33.28 10.02
N ASP A 23 15.80 33.83 10.83
CA ASP A 23 14.62 34.62 10.47
C ASP A 23 13.75 34.18 9.27
N SER A 24 12.53 33.75 9.62
CA SER A 24 11.36 34.22 8.91
C SER A 24 10.06 33.62 9.45
N LEU A 25 9.60 34.13 10.59
CA LEU A 25 8.20 33.93 11.03
C LEU A 25 7.22 34.76 10.16
N SER A 26 7.71 35.69 9.37
CA SER A 26 6.91 36.59 8.53
C SER A 26 6.51 36.01 7.17
N ALA A 27 7.08 34.89 6.72
CA ALA A 27 6.71 34.24 5.46
C ALA A 27 5.52 33.28 5.57
N LEU A 28 5.01 33.04 6.79
CA LEU A 28 3.92 32.11 7.05
C LEU A 28 2.53 32.75 7.14
N LEU A 29 2.45 34.07 7.04
CA LEU A 29 1.21 34.83 7.33
C LEU A 29 0.64 35.63 6.16
N THR A 30 1.19 35.55 4.95
CA THR A 30 0.59 36.19 3.76
C THR A 30 0.28 35.14 2.71
N ASP A 31 -0.97 34.92 2.54
CA ASP A 31 -1.82 34.86 1.37
C ASP A 31 -2.77 33.66 1.34
N GLY A 32 -3.99 33.97 1.75
CA GLY A 32 -5.16 33.36 1.15
C GLY A 32 -5.40 34.02 -0.21
N LYS A 33 -5.14 33.28 -1.29
CA LYS A 33 -5.87 33.33 -2.55
C LYS A 33 -5.32 32.30 -3.55
N ASP A 34 -6.25 31.48 -4.01
CA ASP A 34 -6.31 30.71 -5.26
C ASP A 34 -5.09 30.66 -6.16
N SER A 35 -4.53 29.47 -6.28
CA SER A 35 -4.14 28.93 -7.59
C SER A 35 -3.64 27.50 -7.41
N ALA A 36 -4.16 26.59 -8.22
CA ALA A 36 -3.69 25.24 -8.42
C ALA A 36 -2.25 25.21 -8.97
N ALA A 37 -1.29 25.48 -8.10
CA ALA A 37 0.10 25.12 -8.27
C ALA A 37 0.43 24.31 -7.03
N THR A 38 0.52 23.01 -7.20
CA THR A 38 0.93 22.05 -6.17
C THR A 38 2.30 22.48 -5.67
N LYS A 39 2.34 23.34 -4.64
CA LYS A 39 3.54 23.50 -3.81
C LYS A 39 3.88 22.08 -3.39
N LYS A 40 5.06 21.59 -3.73
CA LYS A 40 5.64 20.37 -3.19
C LYS A 40 5.53 20.48 -1.67
N GLY A 41 4.41 20.04 -1.13
CA GLY A 41 4.15 20.07 0.29
C GLY A 41 5.12 19.09 0.90
N ASN A 42 5.70 19.42 2.02
CA ASN A 42 6.58 18.57 2.81
C ASN A 42 5.78 17.37 3.35
N ASN A 43 5.34 16.49 2.48
CA ASN A 43 4.54 15.29 2.75
C ASN A 43 5.31 14.05 2.32
N PRO A 44 6.24 13.54 3.17
CA PRO A 44 7.25 12.54 2.78
C PRO A 44 6.68 11.28 2.13
N LEU A 45 5.48 10.87 2.53
CA LEU A 45 4.82 9.70 1.95
C LEU A 45 4.00 10.06 0.69
N LEU A 46 3.21 11.15 0.76
CA LEU A 46 2.33 11.54 -0.36
C LEU A 46 3.11 12.04 -1.57
N ASP A 47 4.25 12.70 -1.36
CA ASP A 47 5.10 13.21 -2.44
C ASP A 47 5.74 12.08 -3.28
N LYS A 48 5.69 10.83 -2.80
CA LYS A 48 6.19 9.64 -3.49
C LYS A 48 5.12 8.87 -4.26
N ILE A 49 3.86 9.23 -4.08
CA ILE A 49 2.74 8.62 -4.82
C ILE A 49 2.75 9.19 -6.23
N ILE A 50 2.87 8.31 -7.24
CA ILE A 50 2.84 8.66 -8.66
C ILE A 50 1.39 8.71 -9.16
N GLY A 51 0.52 7.88 -8.58
CA GLY A 51 -0.88 7.78 -8.97
C GLY A 51 -1.74 7.16 -7.89
N GLN A 52 -3.04 7.39 -7.98
CA GLN A 52 -4.00 6.75 -7.09
C GLN A 52 -4.22 5.31 -7.52
N GLY A 53 -4.32 4.42 -6.54
CA GLY A 53 -4.72 3.03 -6.79
C GLY A 53 -6.24 2.90 -6.92
N GLY A 54 -6.67 1.87 -7.61
CA GLY A 54 -8.07 1.43 -7.65
C GLY A 54 -8.32 0.23 -6.74
N GLY A 55 -9.54 0.07 -6.23
CA GLY A 55 -9.90 -1.07 -5.40
C GLY A 55 -9.04 -1.20 -4.13
N PRO A 56 -8.35 -2.34 -3.92
CA PRO A 56 -7.55 -2.59 -2.72
C PRO A 56 -6.17 -1.91 -2.72
N VAL A 57 -5.80 -1.21 -3.80
CA VAL A 57 -4.49 -0.56 -3.95
C VAL A 57 -4.46 0.77 -3.22
N LEU A 58 -3.53 0.95 -2.30
CA LEU A 58 -3.37 2.21 -1.55
C LEU A 58 -2.78 3.34 -2.39
N GLY A 59 -1.98 3.01 -3.38
CA GLY A 59 -1.33 3.96 -4.27
C GLY A 59 -0.26 3.31 -5.14
N LEU A 60 0.16 4.06 -6.16
CA LEU A 60 1.21 3.69 -7.10
C LEU A 60 2.49 4.42 -6.74
N PHE A 61 3.60 3.71 -6.69
CA PHE A 61 4.90 4.24 -6.31
C PHE A 61 5.98 3.88 -7.32
N ALA A 62 7.03 4.69 -7.43
CA ALA A 62 8.20 4.30 -8.21
C ALA A 62 8.95 3.14 -7.52
N PRO A 63 9.45 2.14 -8.25
CA PRO A 63 10.20 1.01 -7.66
C PRO A 63 11.36 1.46 -6.76
N LYS A 64 12.05 2.53 -7.14
CA LYS A 64 13.16 3.12 -6.37
C LYS A 64 12.77 3.65 -4.99
N ASP A 65 11.51 4.01 -4.79
CA ASP A 65 11.01 4.60 -3.54
C ASP A 65 10.49 3.54 -2.55
N THR A 66 10.35 2.29 -2.97
CA THR A 66 9.80 1.19 -2.15
C THR A 66 10.57 0.99 -0.84
N ALA A 67 11.90 1.06 -0.86
CA ALA A 67 12.73 0.91 0.33
C ALA A 67 12.48 2.03 1.36
N VAL A 68 12.33 3.27 0.88
CA VAL A 68 12.07 4.44 1.74
C VAL A 68 10.66 4.34 2.34
N VAL A 69 9.66 4.02 1.53
CA VAL A 69 8.27 3.83 1.99
C VAL A 69 8.18 2.69 3.01
N ASN A 70 8.87 1.57 2.77
CA ASN A 70 8.96 0.47 3.72
C ASN A 70 9.57 0.91 5.07
N SER A 71 10.60 1.77 5.04
CA SER A 71 11.20 2.30 6.27
C SER A 71 10.22 3.14 7.08
N TYR A 72 9.33 3.88 6.42
CA TYR A 72 8.27 4.66 7.09
C TYR A 72 7.26 3.74 7.79
N PHE A 73 6.77 2.69 7.11
CA PHE A 73 5.80 1.76 7.71
C PHE A 73 6.38 0.86 8.80
N LYS A 74 7.70 0.72 8.89
CA LYS A 74 8.37 -0.01 9.99
C LYS A 74 8.52 0.82 11.27
N ARG A 75 8.35 2.13 11.20
CA ARG A 75 8.49 3.02 12.36
C ARG A 75 7.40 2.78 13.39
N ALA A 76 7.79 2.70 14.67
CA ALA A 76 6.85 2.45 15.77
C ALA A 76 5.82 3.59 15.94
N ASP A 77 6.25 4.85 15.77
CA ASP A 77 5.39 6.03 15.84
C ASP A 77 4.32 6.05 14.74
N ILE A 78 4.63 5.52 13.55
CA ILE A 78 3.65 5.36 12.47
C ILE A 78 2.69 4.21 12.77
N ARG A 79 3.19 3.10 13.31
CA ARG A 79 2.37 1.93 13.69
C ARG A 79 1.33 2.24 14.76
N ILE A 80 1.66 3.11 15.72
CA ILE A 80 0.74 3.52 16.77
C ILE A 80 -0.45 4.34 16.22
N LEU A 81 -0.27 5.03 15.09
CA LEU A 81 -1.32 5.82 14.44
C LEU A 81 -2.35 4.97 13.67
N LEU A 82 -2.06 3.69 13.45
CA LEU A 82 -3.01 2.76 12.84
C LEU A 82 -4.10 2.40 13.87
N ALA A 83 -5.32 2.20 13.38
CA ALA A 83 -6.40 1.72 14.23
C ALA A 83 -6.04 0.38 14.89
N ALA A 84 -6.68 0.06 16.00
CA ALA A 84 -6.33 -1.13 16.80
C ALA A 84 -6.44 -2.44 16.00
N ASP A 85 -7.41 -2.54 15.11
CA ASP A 85 -7.63 -3.67 14.20
C ASP A 85 -6.62 -3.71 13.02
N GLN A 86 -5.96 -2.58 12.73
CA GLN A 86 -4.97 -2.44 11.66
C GLN A 86 -3.52 -2.45 12.17
N ARG A 87 -3.32 -2.56 13.48
CA ARG A 87 -1.98 -2.53 14.10
C ARG A 87 -1.02 -3.56 13.52
N TYR A 88 -1.54 -4.69 13.11
CA TYR A 88 -0.78 -5.78 12.50
C TYR A 88 -0.82 -5.77 10.97
N ALA A 89 -1.32 -4.71 10.34
CA ALA A 89 -1.35 -4.62 8.90
C ALA A 89 0.04 -4.83 8.29
N LYS A 90 0.12 -5.67 7.26
CA LYS A 90 1.33 -5.93 6.49
C LYS A 90 1.24 -5.16 5.18
N PHE A 91 2.20 -4.28 4.94
CA PHE A 91 2.31 -3.54 3.70
C PHE A 91 3.18 -4.33 2.73
N VAL A 92 2.64 -4.63 1.56
CA VAL A 92 3.29 -5.43 0.51
C VAL A 92 3.11 -4.79 -0.85
N TRP A 93 4.00 -5.13 -1.77
CA TRP A 93 4.03 -4.57 -3.11
C TRP A 93 3.45 -5.53 -4.13
N GLY A 94 2.80 -4.99 -5.14
CA GLY A 94 2.40 -5.74 -6.33
C GLY A 94 3.56 -5.91 -7.31
N LYS A 95 3.29 -6.55 -8.44
CA LYS A 95 4.23 -6.65 -9.56
C LYS A 95 4.49 -5.26 -10.14
N PRO A 96 5.71 -4.99 -10.62
CA PRO A 96 5.97 -3.80 -11.42
C PRO A 96 5.09 -3.78 -12.67
N THR A 97 4.47 -2.66 -12.92
CA THR A 97 3.60 -2.41 -14.09
C THR A 97 3.97 -1.08 -14.72
N THR A 98 3.73 -0.95 -16.01
CA THR A 98 3.90 0.33 -16.70
C THR A 98 2.58 1.10 -16.64
N VAL A 99 2.63 2.29 -16.07
CA VAL A 99 1.48 3.19 -15.97
C VAL A 99 1.82 4.53 -16.61
N LYS A 100 0.80 5.28 -17.02
CA LYS A 100 1.00 6.65 -17.49
C LYS A 100 0.99 7.61 -16.30
N ASP A 101 2.02 8.43 -16.19
CA ASP A 101 2.07 9.51 -15.22
C ASP A 101 1.10 10.66 -15.60
N ALA A 102 1.02 11.68 -14.75
CA ALA A 102 0.20 12.87 -14.99
C ALA A 102 0.58 13.64 -16.29
N LYS A 103 1.73 13.34 -16.89
CA LYS A 103 2.22 13.92 -18.15
C LYS A 103 2.11 12.97 -19.33
N ALA A 104 1.30 11.89 -19.18
CA ALA A 104 1.09 10.83 -20.18
C ALA A 104 2.38 10.09 -20.61
N LYS A 105 3.44 10.13 -19.79
CA LYS A 105 4.66 9.33 -20.00
C LYS A 105 4.52 7.98 -19.36
N ASP A 106 5.01 6.97 -20.03
CA ASP A 106 5.09 5.62 -19.49
C ASP A 106 6.16 5.57 -18.40
N VAL A 107 5.74 5.24 -17.19
CA VAL A 107 6.62 5.09 -16.02
C VAL A 107 6.38 3.73 -15.37
N GLU A 108 7.46 3.12 -14.90
CA GLU A 108 7.36 1.91 -14.12
C GLU A 108 6.84 2.25 -12.71
N ALA A 109 5.80 1.54 -12.29
CA ALA A 109 5.18 1.71 -11.00
C ALA A 109 4.92 0.36 -10.33
N VAL A 110 4.90 0.38 -9.01
CA VAL A 110 4.49 -0.75 -8.17
C VAL A 110 3.30 -0.32 -7.30
N GLU A 111 2.36 -1.23 -7.17
CA GLU A 111 1.16 -1.04 -6.37
C GLU A 111 1.45 -1.35 -4.90
N LEU A 112 0.98 -0.52 -3.99
CA LEU A 112 1.07 -0.77 -2.55
C LEU A 112 -0.25 -1.30 -2.03
N TYR A 113 -0.18 -2.41 -1.31
CA TYR A 113 -1.31 -3.05 -0.65
C TYR A 113 -1.15 -3.08 0.86
N ALA A 114 -2.27 -2.94 1.58
CA ALA A 114 -2.32 -3.22 3.02
C ALA A 114 -3.08 -4.53 3.25
N LEU A 115 -2.38 -5.54 3.70
CA LEU A 115 -2.98 -6.81 4.08
C LEU A 115 -3.39 -6.78 5.55
N LYS A 116 -4.56 -7.31 5.86
CA LYS A 116 -5.00 -7.53 7.23
C LYS A 116 -4.12 -8.62 7.86
N GLY A 117 -3.29 -8.22 8.78
CA GLY A 117 -2.40 -9.13 9.50
C GLY A 117 -2.98 -9.56 10.85
N ASN A 118 -2.32 -10.53 11.46
CA ASN A 118 -2.54 -10.97 12.83
C ASN A 118 -1.24 -10.86 13.64
N ARG A 119 -1.33 -11.10 14.95
CA ARG A 119 -0.19 -11.00 15.86
C ARG A 119 0.96 -11.96 15.47
N ASP A 120 0.61 -13.13 14.95
CA ASP A 120 1.57 -14.20 14.65
C ASP A 120 2.14 -14.07 13.21
N ASN A 121 1.69 -13.07 12.46
CA ASN A 121 2.09 -12.83 11.06
C ASN A 121 1.90 -14.04 10.14
N VAL A 122 0.86 -14.83 10.41
CA VAL A 122 0.50 -16.02 9.64
C VAL A 122 -0.61 -15.68 8.65
N ALA A 123 -0.49 -16.17 7.42
CA ALA A 123 -1.54 -16.04 6.41
C ALA A 123 -2.81 -16.76 6.84
N ALA A 124 -3.99 -16.22 6.47
CA ALA A 124 -5.27 -16.87 6.74
C ALA A 124 -5.37 -18.25 6.09
N MET A 125 -4.69 -18.44 4.97
CA MET A 125 -4.54 -19.71 4.27
C MET A 125 -3.14 -19.79 3.67
N SER A 126 -2.47 -20.92 3.82
CA SER A 126 -1.15 -21.17 3.21
C SER A 126 -1.29 -21.94 1.90
N GLY A 127 -0.32 -21.81 1.00
CA GLY A 127 -0.28 -22.53 -0.26
C GLY A 127 -0.21 -24.08 -0.10
N GLY A 128 0.18 -24.59 1.07
CA GLY A 128 0.26 -26.02 1.33
C GLY A 128 -1.07 -26.78 1.32
N VAL A 129 -2.21 -26.07 1.32
CA VAL A 129 -3.54 -26.68 1.17
C VAL A 129 -3.98 -26.80 -0.28
N VAL A 130 -3.27 -26.20 -1.23
CA VAL A 130 -3.51 -26.30 -2.67
C VAL A 130 -2.91 -27.62 -3.15
N THR A 131 -3.73 -28.48 -3.73
CA THR A 131 -3.32 -29.80 -4.22
C THR A 131 -3.03 -29.81 -5.71
N ASP A 132 -3.67 -28.90 -6.47
CA ASP A 132 -3.45 -28.73 -7.89
C ASP A 132 -3.78 -27.30 -8.32
N ALA A 133 -3.09 -26.81 -9.35
CA ALA A 133 -3.35 -25.52 -9.97
C ALA A 133 -3.05 -25.58 -11.47
N SER A 134 -3.99 -25.09 -12.27
CA SER A 134 -3.85 -25.05 -13.72
C SER A 134 -4.35 -23.73 -14.28
N ASP A 135 -3.79 -23.36 -15.43
CA ASP A 135 -4.28 -22.25 -16.22
C ASP A 135 -5.61 -22.61 -16.92
N THR A 136 -6.47 -21.65 -17.02
CA THR A 136 -7.79 -21.82 -17.65
C THR A 136 -8.30 -20.47 -18.19
N PHE A 137 -9.51 -20.44 -18.67
CA PHE A 137 -10.21 -19.22 -19.06
C PHE A 137 -11.50 -19.07 -18.25
N ASP A 138 -11.85 -17.87 -17.88
CA ASP A 138 -13.13 -17.57 -17.25
C ASP A 138 -14.28 -17.61 -18.27
N GLN A 139 -15.50 -17.39 -17.80
CA GLN A 139 -16.71 -17.39 -18.65
C GLN A 139 -16.69 -16.29 -19.74
N LEU A 140 -15.84 -15.28 -19.60
CA LEU A 140 -15.65 -14.17 -20.53
C LEU A 140 -14.45 -14.39 -21.47
N GLY A 141 -13.80 -15.56 -21.39
CA GLY A 141 -12.62 -15.89 -22.19
C GLY A 141 -11.33 -15.19 -21.72
N LYS A 142 -11.30 -14.66 -20.51
CA LYS A 142 -10.09 -14.09 -19.94
C LYS A 142 -9.24 -15.14 -19.25
N PRO A 143 -7.90 -15.02 -19.27
CA PRO A 143 -7.02 -15.92 -18.54
C PRO A 143 -7.39 -15.98 -17.07
N ALA A 144 -7.51 -17.18 -16.54
CA ALA A 144 -7.84 -17.48 -15.15
C ALA A 144 -6.97 -18.63 -14.63
N VAL A 145 -6.98 -18.84 -13.33
CA VAL A 145 -6.31 -19.95 -12.68
C VAL A 145 -7.35 -20.77 -11.91
N SER A 146 -7.43 -22.06 -12.23
CA SER A 146 -8.21 -23.03 -11.46
C SER A 146 -7.33 -23.59 -10.36
N MET A 147 -7.85 -23.68 -9.15
CA MET A 147 -7.13 -24.27 -8.02
C MET A 147 -7.99 -25.33 -7.35
N GLN A 148 -7.37 -26.47 -7.05
CA GLN A 148 -7.96 -27.53 -6.23
C GLN A 148 -7.33 -27.47 -4.85
N MET A 149 -8.12 -27.76 -3.81
CA MET A 149 -7.68 -27.71 -2.43
C MET A 149 -8.08 -28.97 -1.70
N ASN A 150 -7.30 -29.34 -0.69
CA ASN A 150 -7.73 -30.40 0.25
C ASN A 150 -8.93 -29.92 1.10
N GLY A 151 -9.55 -30.83 1.85
CA GLY A 151 -10.75 -30.51 2.65
C GLY A 151 -10.53 -29.39 3.68
N GLN A 152 -9.34 -29.28 4.25
CA GLN A 152 -8.99 -28.19 5.16
C GLN A 152 -8.89 -26.86 4.42
N GLY A 153 -8.27 -26.85 3.24
CA GLY A 153 -8.16 -25.66 2.38
C GLY A 153 -9.53 -25.19 1.88
N ALA A 154 -10.38 -26.12 1.45
CA ALA A 154 -11.74 -25.78 0.99
C ALA A 154 -12.56 -25.08 2.09
N LYS A 155 -12.52 -25.59 3.31
CA LYS A 155 -13.18 -24.95 4.48
C LYS A 155 -12.60 -23.57 4.79
N ALA A 156 -11.28 -23.44 4.82
CA ALA A 156 -10.61 -22.16 5.07
C ALA A 156 -10.93 -21.14 3.97
N TRP A 157 -11.02 -21.57 2.71
CA TRP A 157 -11.40 -20.74 1.57
C TRP A 157 -12.84 -20.26 1.68
N GLU A 158 -13.79 -21.14 2.01
CA GLU A 158 -15.19 -20.78 2.27
C GLU A 158 -15.30 -19.70 3.35
N GLU A 159 -14.64 -19.89 4.50
CA GLU A 159 -14.64 -18.91 5.58
C GLU A 159 -14.01 -17.58 5.18
N LEU A 160 -12.93 -17.60 4.40
CA LEU A 160 -12.23 -16.42 3.94
C LEU A 160 -13.08 -15.61 2.94
N THR A 161 -13.66 -16.31 1.95
CA THR A 161 -14.52 -15.68 0.94
C THR A 161 -15.81 -15.16 1.55
N GLY A 162 -16.44 -15.90 2.47
CA GLY A 162 -17.62 -15.46 3.21
C GLY A 162 -17.36 -14.18 4.00
N ARG A 163 -16.21 -14.11 4.70
CA ARG A 163 -15.80 -12.88 5.41
C ARG A 163 -15.52 -11.73 4.45
N ALA A 164 -14.82 -11.99 3.35
CA ALA A 164 -14.51 -10.97 2.36
C ALA A 164 -15.79 -10.39 1.75
N TYR A 165 -16.76 -11.22 1.42
CA TYR A 165 -18.06 -10.80 0.92
C TYR A 165 -18.80 -9.91 1.92
N THR A 166 -18.88 -10.34 3.19
CA THR A 166 -19.57 -9.60 4.25
C THR A 166 -18.91 -8.26 4.56
N GLN A 167 -17.58 -8.22 4.53
CA GLN A 167 -16.79 -7.02 4.82
C GLN A 167 -16.53 -6.14 3.59
N LYS A 168 -16.99 -6.57 2.41
CA LYS A 168 -16.71 -5.92 1.12
C LYS A 168 -15.20 -5.67 0.94
N SER A 169 -14.41 -6.67 1.25
CA SER A 169 -12.95 -6.65 1.17
C SER A 169 -12.44 -7.62 0.12
N ASN A 170 -11.22 -7.40 -0.33
CA ASN A 170 -10.56 -8.23 -1.34
C ASN A 170 -9.72 -9.35 -0.69
N ILE A 171 -9.43 -10.39 -1.45
CA ILE A 171 -8.54 -11.48 -1.05
C ILE A 171 -7.26 -11.38 -1.86
N ALA A 172 -6.14 -11.11 -1.19
CA ALA A 172 -4.85 -11.00 -1.87
C ALA A 172 -4.17 -12.37 -1.99
N ILE A 173 -3.71 -12.70 -3.20
CA ILE A 173 -2.83 -13.83 -3.48
C ILE A 173 -1.40 -13.31 -3.47
N VAL A 174 -0.61 -13.78 -2.51
CA VAL A 174 0.75 -13.30 -2.24
C VAL A 174 1.74 -14.45 -2.37
N LEU A 175 2.75 -14.28 -3.22
CA LEU A 175 3.86 -15.22 -3.38
C LEU A 175 5.16 -14.43 -3.14
N ASP A 176 6.06 -14.95 -2.32
CA ASP A 176 7.35 -14.33 -2.02
C ASP A 176 7.27 -12.84 -1.63
N ASN A 177 6.26 -12.48 -0.84
CA ASN A 177 5.95 -11.09 -0.44
C ASN A 177 5.59 -10.15 -1.60
N VAL A 178 5.18 -10.67 -2.75
CA VAL A 178 4.65 -9.91 -3.87
C VAL A 178 3.17 -10.25 -4.05
N VAL A 179 2.31 -9.25 -4.19
CA VAL A 179 0.89 -9.44 -4.51
C VAL A 179 0.76 -9.68 -6.01
N TYR A 180 0.19 -10.82 -6.36
CA TYR A 180 -0.07 -11.20 -7.75
C TYR A 180 -1.48 -10.83 -8.20
N SER A 181 -2.43 -10.92 -7.28
CA SER A 181 -3.84 -10.59 -7.53
C SER A 181 -4.54 -10.26 -6.22
N ALA A 182 -5.56 -9.42 -6.28
CA ALA A 182 -6.41 -9.07 -5.15
C ALA A 182 -7.84 -8.77 -5.60
N PRO A 183 -8.55 -9.81 -6.16
CA PRO A 183 -9.92 -9.67 -6.63
C PRO A 183 -10.92 -9.38 -5.50
#